data_c87aba039f1da879f0b8bbe5c9f82129
#
_entry.id   c87aba039f1da879f0b8bbe5c9f82129
#
_cell.length_a   1.000
_cell.length_b   1.000
_cell.length_c   1.000
_cell.angle_alpha   90.00
_cell.angle_beta   90.00
_cell.angle_gamma   90.00
#
_symmetry.space_group_name_H-M   'P 1'
#
loop_
_entity.id
_entity.type
_entity.pdbx_description
1 polymer ?
#
loop_
_entity_poly.entity_id
_entity_poly.type
_entity_poly.pdbx_seq_one_letter_code
_entity_poly.pdbx_strand_id
1 'polypeptide(L)'
;MSKIAGAIGLTKVVGAIGDGVRSMVGELDESSKAWQTFEGNMKFLGKPPAQISSIAKSLQSYAQETIYSSSDMASAYAQFASVGVKGVGSLVKGMGGLAAATDDPKQAMKTLMEQGTQMAAKPMVQWADFRLMLEQTPAGMAAVAKAMGMSTKQLVTEVQNGKISTQQFFDGIEKAGNSKAFQKMATSYKTVGEAMDGLQETLANKLQPAWQAMSKIAIGAISGIIDKIGGINFDSVLASIGRFFSPFSTLILNIRTQL
;
A
#
# COMPACT_ATOMS: atom_id res chain seq x y z
N MET A 1 -27.39 -28.28 30.71
CA MET A 1 -26.22 -27.39 30.61
C MET A 1 -25.57 -27.25 29.23
N SER A 2 -26.11 -27.86 28.14
CA SER A 2 -25.47 -27.83 26.80
C SER A 2 -25.89 -26.67 25.91
N LYS A 3 -26.98 -25.92 26.23
CA LYS A 3 -27.47 -24.82 25.40
C LYS A 3 -26.71 -23.48 25.59
N ILE A 4 -26.03 -23.30 26.73
CA ILE A 4 -25.27 -22.07 27.02
C ILE A 4 -23.89 -22.07 26.34
N ALA A 5 -23.27 -23.22 26.21
CA ALA A 5 -21.97 -23.34 25.52
C ALA A 5 -22.06 -23.07 24.00
N GLY A 6 -23.20 -23.41 23.37
CA GLY A 6 -23.46 -23.11 21.95
C GLY A 6 -23.68 -21.61 21.70
N ALA A 7 -24.33 -20.90 22.62
CA ALA A 7 -24.57 -19.46 22.46
C ALA A 7 -23.30 -18.61 22.58
N ILE A 8 -22.37 -19.02 23.49
CA ILE A 8 -21.08 -18.32 23.66
C ILE A 8 -20.15 -18.56 22.46
N GLY A 9 -20.21 -19.75 21.84
CA GLY A 9 -19.50 -20.06 20.62
C GLY A 9 -19.98 -19.24 19.43
N LEU A 10 -21.31 -19.15 19.26
CA LEU A 10 -21.94 -18.38 18.19
C LEU A 10 -21.68 -16.88 18.30
N THR A 11 -21.76 -16.29 19.50
CA THR A 11 -21.48 -14.86 19.72
C THR A 11 -20.01 -14.53 19.45
N LYS A 12 -19.06 -15.40 19.80
CA LYS A 12 -17.63 -15.20 19.46
C LYS A 12 -17.37 -15.33 17.97
N VAL A 13 -18.03 -16.25 17.27
CA VAL A 13 -17.90 -16.40 15.81
C VAL A 13 -18.55 -15.21 15.09
N VAL A 14 -19.72 -14.78 15.51
CA VAL A 14 -20.38 -13.59 14.93
C VAL A 14 -19.57 -12.32 15.20
N GLY A 15 -18.97 -12.18 16.40
CA GLY A 15 -18.06 -11.07 16.72
C GLY A 15 -16.81 -11.07 15.82
N ALA A 16 -16.15 -12.21 15.67
CA ALA A 16 -14.95 -12.33 14.81
C ALA A 16 -15.26 -12.07 13.32
N ILE A 17 -16.45 -12.48 12.85
CA ILE A 17 -16.91 -12.16 11.48
C ILE A 17 -17.19 -10.66 11.35
N GLY A 18 -17.84 -10.04 12.34
CA GLY A 18 -18.12 -8.60 12.36
C GLY A 18 -16.85 -7.76 12.35
N ASP A 19 -15.83 -8.17 13.13
CA ASP A 19 -14.54 -7.49 13.18
C ASP A 19 -13.75 -7.68 11.88
N GLY A 20 -13.79 -8.85 11.26
CA GLY A 20 -13.18 -9.10 9.97
C GLY A 20 -13.82 -8.28 8.83
N VAL A 21 -15.16 -8.12 8.84
CA VAL A 21 -15.86 -7.26 7.88
C VAL A 21 -15.52 -5.79 8.11
N ARG A 22 -15.46 -5.32 9.35
CA ARG A 22 -15.07 -3.93 9.67
C ARG A 22 -13.63 -3.64 9.23
N SER A 23 -12.70 -4.56 9.47
CA SER A 23 -11.31 -4.43 9.03
C SER A 23 -11.23 -4.31 7.51
N MET A 24 -11.92 -5.19 6.77
CA MET A 24 -11.94 -5.16 5.31
C MET A 24 -12.59 -3.89 4.74
N VAL A 25 -13.67 -3.39 5.38
CA VAL A 25 -14.27 -2.10 5.01
C VAL A 25 -13.29 -0.95 5.21
N GLY A 26 -12.57 -0.92 6.33
CA GLY A 26 -11.53 0.08 6.58
C GLY A 26 -10.40 0.04 5.54
N GLU A 27 -9.92 -1.14 5.20
CA GLU A 27 -8.89 -1.32 4.16
C GLU A 27 -9.37 -0.87 2.77
N LEU A 28 -10.62 -1.17 2.41
CA LEU A 28 -11.20 -0.72 1.13
C LEU A 28 -11.37 0.80 1.08
N ASP A 29 -11.73 1.44 2.18
CA ASP A 29 -11.85 2.89 2.28
C ASP A 29 -10.47 3.57 2.15
N GLU A 30 -9.48 3.11 2.89
CA GLU A 30 -8.10 3.63 2.82
C GLU A 30 -7.51 3.41 1.42
N SER A 31 -7.68 2.22 0.87
CA SER A 31 -7.26 1.90 -0.49
C SER A 31 -7.95 2.79 -1.52
N SER A 32 -9.27 2.98 -1.41
CA SER A 32 -10.03 3.86 -2.31
C SER A 32 -9.54 5.31 -2.24
N LYS A 33 -9.28 5.84 -1.05
CA LYS A 33 -8.74 7.18 -0.84
C LYS A 33 -7.34 7.32 -1.45
N ALA A 34 -6.46 6.34 -1.24
CA ALA A 34 -5.12 6.34 -1.81
C ALA A 34 -5.15 6.36 -3.35
N TRP A 35 -6.01 5.56 -3.96
CA TRP A 35 -6.16 5.52 -5.42
C TRP A 35 -6.77 6.79 -5.99
N GLN A 36 -7.77 7.39 -5.33
CA GLN A 36 -8.33 8.69 -5.74
C GLN A 36 -7.27 9.80 -5.67
N THR A 37 -6.46 9.82 -4.61
CA THR A 37 -5.35 10.75 -4.44
C THR A 37 -4.28 10.54 -5.52
N PHE A 38 -3.92 9.28 -5.80
CA PHE A 38 -3.01 8.93 -6.88
C PHE A 38 -3.52 9.44 -8.24
N GLU A 39 -4.76 9.13 -8.61
CA GLU A 39 -5.34 9.60 -9.86
C GLU A 39 -5.37 11.13 -9.96
N GLY A 40 -5.77 11.80 -8.87
CA GLY A 40 -5.79 13.27 -8.80
C GLY A 40 -4.40 13.86 -9.04
N ASN A 41 -3.38 13.35 -8.36
CA ASN A 41 -1.99 13.80 -8.53
C ASN A 41 -1.48 13.53 -9.95
N MET A 42 -1.77 12.35 -10.51
CA MET A 42 -1.34 12.01 -11.88
C MET A 42 -2.01 12.91 -12.92
N LYS A 43 -3.29 13.22 -12.76
CA LYS A 43 -4.01 14.18 -13.62
C LYS A 43 -3.42 15.59 -13.49
N PHE A 44 -3.13 16.05 -12.28
CA PHE A 44 -2.49 17.34 -12.03
C PHE A 44 -1.10 17.44 -12.70
N LEU A 45 -0.35 16.33 -12.72
CA LEU A 45 0.93 16.21 -13.43
C LEU A 45 0.78 16.05 -14.95
N GLY A 46 -0.44 16.20 -15.51
CA GLY A 46 -0.71 16.13 -16.94
C GLY A 46 -0.58 14.73 -17.55
N LYS A 47 -0.64 13.66 -16.74
CA LYS A 47 -0.57 12.30 -17.27
C LYS A 47 -1.87 11.92 -17.98
N PRO A 48 -1.80 11.35 -19.20
CA PRO A 48 -2.98 10.86 -19.90
C PRO A 48 -3.70 9.72 -19.13
N PRO A 49 -5.04 9.59 -19.23
CA PRO A 49 -5.79 8.53 -18.53
C PRO A 49 -5.29 7.12 -18.80
N ALA A 50 -4.88 6.81 -20.02
CA ALA A 50 -4.31 5.53 -20.39
C ALA A 50 -3.01 5.23 -19.64
N GLN A 51 -2.14 6.23 -19.46
CA GLN A 51 -0.90 6.10 -18.70
C GLN A 51 -1.19 5.91 -17.21
N ILE A 52 -2.14 6.66 -16.65
CA ILE A 52 -2.56 6.52 -15.25
C ILE A 52 -3.06 5.09 -15.01
N SER A 53 -3.94 4.58 -15.88
CA SER A 53 -4.45 3.20 -15.78
C SER A 53 -3.35 2.15 -15.90
N SER A 54 -2.38 2.35 -16.80
CA SER A 54 -1.24 1.43 -16.96
C SER A 54 -0.37 1.39 -15.71
N ILE A 55 -0.06 2.54 -15.11
CA ILE A 55 0.70 2.63 -13.87
C ILE A 55 -0.06 1.93 -12.74
N ALA A 56 -1.36 2.23 -12.57
CA ALA A 56 -2.18 1.62 -11.53
C ALA A 56 -2.19 0.08 -11.65
N LYS A 57 -2.42 -0.45 -12.85
CA LYS A 57 -2.36 -1.91 -13.11
C LYS A 57 -1.00 -2.51 -12.76
N SER A 58 0.10 -1.83 -13.10
CA SER A 58 1.44 -2.32 -12.78
C SER A 58 1.71 -2.38 -11.27
N LEU A 59 1.23 -1.39 -10.50
CA LEU A 59 1.36 -1.37 -9.05
C LEU A 59 0.48 -2.44 -8.40
N GLN A 60 -0.77 -2.58 -8.85
CA GLN A 60 -1.69 -3.62 -8.38
C GLN A 60 -1.17 -5.03 -8.68
N SER A 61 -0.65 -5.28 -9.88
CA SER A 61 -0.06 -6.57 -10.23
C SER A 61 1.13 -6.90 -9.34
N TYR A 62 2.01 -5.95 -9.08
CA TYR A 62 3.15 -6.16 -8.19
C TYR A 62 2.72 -6.42 -6.73
N ALA A 63 1.71 -5.71 -6.24
CA ALA A 63 1.15 -5.94 -4.92
C ALA A 63 0.55 -7.35 -4.78
N GLN A 64 -0.17 -7.84 -5.81
CA GLN A 64 -0.74 -9.19 -5.81
C GLN A 64 0.32 -10.31 -5.80
N GLU A 65 1.49 -10.05 -6.36
CA GLU A 65 2.62 -10.98 -6.39
C GLU A 65 3.49 -10.90 -5.14
N THR A 66 3.28 -9.91 -4.27
CA THR A 66 4.10 -9.61 -3.11
C THR A 66 3.25 -9.43 -1.85
N ILE A 67 3.91 -9.18 -0.71
CA ILE A 67 3.25 -8.89 0.56
C ILE A 67 2.93 -7.41 0.77
N TYR A 68 3.22 -6.57 -0.21
CA TYR A 68 3.07 -5.12 -0.10
C TYR A 68 1.68 -4.66 -0.53
N SER A 69 1.15 -3.61 0.13
CA SER A 69 -0.12 -3.00 -0.23
C SER A 69 -0.01 -2.19 -1.53
N SER A 70 -0.97 -2.36 -2.42
CA SER A 70 -1.07 -1.56 -3.65
C SER A 70 -1.37 -0.10 -3.37
N SER A 71 -2.09 0.20 -2.30
CA SER A 71 -2.40 1.56 -1.86
C SER A 71 -1.17 2.31 -1.37
N ASP A 72 -0.29 1.64 -0.60
CA ASP A 72 0.98 2.22 -0.16
C ASP A 72 1.89 2.52 -1.35
N MET A 73 1.97 1.59 -2.31
CA MET A 73 2.74 1.80 -3.54
C MET A 73 2.18 2.94 -4.39
N ALA A 74 0.86 3.06 -4.49
CA ALA A 74 0.21 4.15 -5.21
C ALA A 74 0.50 5.52 -4.56
N SER A 75 0.45 5.57 -3.22
CA SER A 75 0.79 6.77 -2.45
C SER A 75 2.24 7.19 -2.65
N ALA A 76 3.18 6.24 -2.52
CA ALA A 76 4.60 6.49 -2.75
C ALA A 76 4.89 6.92 -4.20
N TYR A 77 4.27 6.22 -5.17
CA TYR A 77 4.39 6.59 -6.57
C TYR A 77 3.97 8.05 -6.81
N ALA A 78 2.80 8.44 -6.28
CA ALA A 78 2.30 9.80 -6.43
C ALA A 78 3.25 10.85 -5.82
N GLN A 79 3.82 10.56 -4.65
CA GLN A 79 4.78 11.45 -3.99
C GLN A 79 6.08 11.60 -4.79
N PHE A 80 6.69 10.50 -5.23
CA PHE A 80 7.90 10.56 -6.07
C PHE A 80 7.66 11.27 -7.39
N ALA A 81 6.52 11.00 -8.04
CA ALA A 81 6.17 11.64 -9.30
C ALA A 81 5.96 13.15 -9.13
N SER A 82 5.37 13.60 -8.01
CA SER A 82 5.11 15.01 -7.70
C SER A 82 6.38 15.84 -7.54
N VAL A 83 7.48 15.23 -7.12
CA VAL A 83 8.80 15.89 -7.01
C VAL A 83 9.70 15.62 -8.23
N GLY A 84 9.13 15.06 -9.31
CA GLY A 84 9.80 14.93 -10.60
C GLY A 84 10.76 13.75 -10.74
N VAL A 85 10.70 12.75 -9.85
CA VAL A 85 11.52 11.53 -9.97
C VAL A 85 11.17 10.80 -11.27
N LYS A 86 12.20 10.39 -11.99
CA LYS A 86 12.06 9.55 -13.20
C LYS A 86 12.06 8.06 -12.82
N GLY A 87 11.40 7.23 -13.64
CA GLY A 87 11.44 5.77 -13.41
C GLY A 87 10.72 5.31 -12.14
N VAL A 88 9.79 6.09 -11.60
CA VAL A 88 9.14 5.85 -10.29
C VAL A 88 8.66 4.41 -10.11
N GLY A 89 8.04 3.81 -11.13
CA GLY A 89 7.56 2.42 -11.05
C GLY A 89 8.68 1.41 -10.83
N SER A 90 9.83 1.60 -11.48
CA SER A 90 11.02 0.77 -11.29
C SER A 90 11.66 0.99 -9.91
N LEU A 91 11.71 2.25 -9.46
CA LEU A 91 12.21 2.61 -8.14
C LEU A 91 11.38 1.96 -7.02
N VAL A 92 10.05 2.07 -7.07
CA VAL A 92 9.14 1.47 -6.08
C VAL A 92 9.30 -0.05 -6.04
N LYS A 93 9.37 -0.72 -7.20
CA LYS A 93 9.63 -2.16 -7.27
C LYS A 93 11.03 -2.52 -6.74
N GLY A 94 12.03 -1.70 -7.04
CA GLY A 94 13.37 -1.87 -6.50
C GLY A 94 13.41 -1.79 -4.98
N MET A 95 12.71 -0.82 -4.38
CA MET A 95 12.56 -0.71 -2.93
C MET A 95 11.89 -1.96 -2.34
N GLY A 96 10.82 -2.48 -2.97
CA GLY A 96 10.18 -3.71 -2.57
C GLY A 96 11.13 -4.92 -2.58
N GLY A 97 11.97 -5.02 -3.62
CA GLY A 97 13.01 -6.06 -3.68
C GLY A 97 13.99 -5.96 -2.51
N LEU A 98 14.51 -4.76 -2.22
CA LEU A 98 15.46 -4.57 -1.11
C LEU A 98 14.81 -4.84 0.27
N ALA A 99 13.58 -4.40 0.47
CA ALA A 99 12.82 -4.62 1.70
C ALA A 99 12.58 -6.11 1.98
N ALA A 100 12.36 -6.92 0.94
CA ALA A 100 12.13 -8.36 1.08
C ALA A 100 13.31 -9.14 1.68
N ALA A 101 14.50 -8.56 1.72
CA ALA A 101 15.70 -9.16 2.34
C ALA A 101 15.82 -8.90 3.85
N THR A 102 14.77 -8.39 4.49
CA THR A 102 14.72 -8.09 5.93
C THR A 102 13.80 -9.07 6.68
N ASP A 103 13.81 -9.00 8.00
CA ASP A 103 12.92 -9.80 8.85
C ASP A 103 11.48 -9.23 8.85
N ASP A 104 11.33 -7.91 8.70
CA ASP A 104 10.04 -7.23 8.52
C ASP A 104 10.01 -6.46 7.20
N PRO A 105 9.68 -7.12 6.09
CA PRO A 105 9.66 -6.50 4.77
C PRO A 105 8.66 -5.35 4.63
N LYS A 106 7.51 -5.40 5.31
CA LYS A 106 6.49 -4.34 5.24
C LYS A 106 7.01 -3.05 5.88
N GLN A 107 7.57 -3.15 7.09
CA GLN A 107 8.16 -2.00 7.77
C GLN A 107 9.36 -1.46 7.00
N ALA A 108 10.20 -2.34 6.46
CA ALA A 108 11.34 -1.94 5.63
C ALA A 108 10.90 -1.21 4.37
N MET A 109 9.87 -1.69 3.67
CA MET A 109 9.31 -1.02 2.49
C MET A 109 8.78 0.36 2.84
N LYS A 110 8.03 0.47 3.93
CA LYS A 110 7.52 1.76 4.43
C LYS A 110 8.65 2.74 4.69
N THR A 111 9.70 2.33 5.41
CA THR A 111 10.88 3.17 5.68
C THR A 111 11.56 3.61 4.39
N LEU A 112 11.78 2.69 3.44
CA LEU A 112 12.41 3.02 2.16
C LEU A 112 11.60 4.04 1.37
N MET A 113 10.26 3.90 1.34
CA MET A 113 9.37 4.85 0.66
C MET A 113 9.35 6.22 1.34
N GLU A 114 9.23 6.28 2.66
CA GLU A 114 9.22 7.53 3.43
C GLU A 114 10.55 8.29 3.27
N GLN A 115 11.68 7.63 3.52
CA GLN A 115 12.99 8.26 3.41
C GLN A 115 13.34 8.61 1.97
N GLY A 116 12.99 7.74 1.02
CA GLY A 116 13.17 8.00 -0.41
C GLY A 116 12.40 9.23 -0.87
N THR A 117 11.15 9.40 -0.42
CA THR A 117 10.32 10.57 -0.78
C THR A 117 10.91 11.86 -0.19
N GLN A 118 11.39 11.84 1.05
CA GLN A 118 12.09 12.98 1.67
C GLN A 118 13.39 13.32 0.92
N MET A 119 14.12 12.30 0.49
CA MET A 119 15.35 12.43 -0.29
C MET A 119 15.08 13.00 -1.69
N ALA A 120 13.98 12.60 -2.32
CA ALA A 120 13.62 13.01 -3.68
C ALA A 120 13.47 14.53 -3.87
N ALA A 121 13.14 15.26 -2.80
CA ALA A 121 13.06 16.72 -2.81
C ALA A 121 14.44 17.41 -2.71
N LYS A 122 15.53 16.65 -2.59
CA LYS A 122 16.88 17.17 -2.35
C LYS A 122 17.82 16.71 -3.47
N PRO A 123 18.79 17.55 -3.90
CA PRO A 123 19.70 17.15 -4.98
C PRO A 123 20.71 16.09 -4.54
N MET A 124 21.06 16.05 -3.24
CA MET A 124 22.06 15.15 -2.66
C MET A 124 21.43 14.34 -1.54
N VAL A 125 21.85 13.08 -1.43
CA VAL A 125 21.45 12.17 -0.35
C VAL A 125 21.86 12.75 1.00
N GLN A 126 20.90 12.87 1.92
CA GLN A 126 21.17 13.33 3.27
C GLN A 126 21.49 12.15 4.19
N TRP A 127 22.49 12.32 5.04
CA TRP A 127 22.89 11.28 6.00
C TRP A 127 21.74 10.80 6.89
N ALA A 128 20.89 11.72 7.34
CA ALA A 128 19.76 11.39 8.23
C ALA A 128 18.79 10.39 7.58
N ASP A 129 18.43 10.63 6.30
CA ASP A 129 17.50 9.78 5.54
C ASP A 129 18.17 8.44 5.17
N PHE A 130 19.43 8.49 4.71
CA PHE A 130 20.20 7.31 4.33
C PHE A 130 20.48 6.37 5.52
N ARG A 131 20.78 6.92 6.69
CA ARG A 131 21.05 6.13 7.90
C ARG A 131 19.86 5.25 8.26
N LEU A 132 18.64 5.76 8.19
CA LEU A 132 17.43 5.00 8.49
C LEU A 132 17.22 3.86 7.49
N MET A 133 17.48 4.10 6.20
CA MET A 133 17.46 3.04 5.19
C MET A 133 18.53 1.98 5.45
N LEU A 134 19.74 2.39 5.83
CA LEU A 134 20.85 1.47 6.13
C LEU A 134 20.56 0.60 7.36
N GLU A 135 20.01 1.20 8.42
CA GLU A 135 19.64 0.49 9.65
C GLU A 135 18.52 -0.51 9.39
N GLN A 136 17.52 -0.14 8.60
CA GLN A 136 16.37 -0.98 8.32
C GLN A 136 16.65 -2.06 7.26
N THR A 137 17.50 -1.78 6.28
CA THR A 137 17.80 -2.68 5.14
C THR A 137 19.30 -2.84 4.89
N PRO A 138 20.08 -3.35 5.85
CA PRO A 138 21.54 -3.38 5.71
C PRO A 138 22.02 -4.21 4.51
N ALA A 139 21.40 -5.38 4.26
CA ALA A 139 21.72 -6.21 3.09
C ALA A 139 21.32 -5.52 1.77
N GLY A 140 20.18 -4.82 1.76
CA GLY A 140 19.72 -4.01 0.64
C GLY A 140 20.69 -2.88 0.32
N MET A 141 21.12 -2.13 1.33
CA MET A 141 22.09 -1.03 1.16
C MET A 141 23.49 -1.50 0.74
N ALA A 142 23.90 -2.69 1.18
CA ALA A 142 25.13 -3.32 0.68
C ALA A 142 25.02 -3.66 -0.82
N ALA A 143 23.86 -4.14 -1.26
CA ALA A 143 23.61 -4.40 -2.67
C ALA A 143 23.53 -3.11 -3.50
N VAL A 144 22.95 -2.03 -2.97
CA VAL A 144 22.95 -0.69 -3.60
C VAL A 144 24.39 -0.19 -3.76
N ALA A 145 25.21 -0.24 -2.71
CA ALA A 145 26.62 0.14 -2.79
C ALA A 145 27.35 -0.63 -3.89
N LYS A 146 27.19 -1.97 -3.94
CA LYS A 146 27.75 -2.82 -4.98
C LYS A 146 27.27 -2.44 -6.38
N ALA A 147 25.98 -2.14 -6.54
CA ALA A 147 25.39 -1.72 -7.82
C ALA A 147 25.96 -0.37 -8.29
N MET A 148 26.37 0.49 -7.35
CA MET A 148 27.06 1.77 -7.58
C MET A 148 28.58 1.61 -7.76
N GLY A 149 29.12 0.39 -7.69
CA GLY A 149 30.55 0.10 -7.86
C GLY A 149 31.43 0.38 -6.65
N MET A 150 30.85 0.41 -5.45
CA MET A 150 31.58 0.73 -4.20
C MET A 150 31.21 -0.26 -3.07
N SER A 151 32.01 -0.25 -2.00
CA SER A 151 31.67 -0.95 -0.76
C SER A 151 30.66 -0.15 0.06
N THR A 152 29.95 -0.83 0.98
CA THR A 152 29.01 -0.15 1.91
C THR A 152 29.72 0.95 2.72
N LYS A 153 30.94 0.71 3.18
CA LYS A 153 31.72 1.70 3.92
C LYS A 153 32.05 2.93 3.06
N GLN A 154 32.41 2.73 1.79
CA GLN A 154 32.61 3.84 0.85
C GLN A 154 31.30 4.61 0.61
N LEU A 155 30.18 3.93 0.39
CA LEU A 155 28.89 4.59 0.22
C LEU A 155 28.52 5.46 1.43
N VAL A 156 28.70 4.93 2.66
CA VAL A 156 28.50 5.68 3.91
C VAL A 156 29.37 6.94 3.92
N THR A 157 30.66 6.82 3.64
CA THR A 157 31.59 7.95 3.64
C THR A 157 31.22 8.98 2.58
N GLU A 158 30.88 8.55 1.37
CA GLU A 158 30.53 9.47 0.27
C GLU A 158 29.19 10.19 0.54
N VAL A 159 28.22 9.50 1.17
CA VAL A 159 26.97 10.13 1.62
C VAL A 159 27.23 11.17 2.72
N GLN A 160 28.06 10.83 3.74
CA GLN A 160 28.42 11.77 4.81
C GLN A 160 29.15 13.02 4.26
N ASN A 161 29.93 12.84 3.20
CA ASN A 161 30.63 13.92 2.52
C ASN A 161 29.75 14.69 1.51
N GLY A 162 28.47 14.33 1.37
CA GLY A 162 27.54 14.99 0.44
C GLY A 162 27.91 14.79 -1.04
N LYS A 163 28.55 13.68 -1.41
CA LYS A 163 29.05 13.42 -2.77
C LYS A 163 28.13 12.52 -3.60
N ILE A 164 27.07 11.94 -3.01
CA ILE A 164 26.13 11.09 -3.71
C ILE A 164 24.89 11.91 -4.06
N SER A 165 24.60 12.05 -5.35
CA SER A 165 23.34 12.66 -5.77
C SER A 165 22.16 11.71 -5.52
N THR A 166 20.98 12.30 -5.26
CA THR A 166 19.75 11.52 -5.06
C THR A 166 19.43 10.64 -6.26
N GLN A 167 19.65 11.13 -7.49
CA GLN A 167 19.43 10.34 -8.70
C GLN A 167 20.37 9.13 -8.78
N GLN A 168 21.67 9.32 -8.54
CA GLN A 168 22.63 8.19 -8.54
C GLN A 168 22.25 7.12 -7.51
N PHE A 169 21.78 7.53 -6.35
CA PHE A 169 21.33 6.62 -5.32
C PHE A 169 20.08 5.85 -5.72
N PHE A 170 19.08 6.54 -6.32
CA PHE A 170 17.87 5.90 -6.83
C PHE A 170 18.18 4.92 -7.97
N ASP A 171 19.06 5.28 -8.90
CA ASP A 171 19.53 4.36 -9.94
C ASP A 171 20.20 3.11 -9.32
N GLY A 172 20.94 3.29 -8.22
CA GLY A 172 21.50 2.20 -7.45
C GLY A 172 20.44 1.29 -6.82
N ILE A 173 19.40 1.88 -6.23
CA ILE A 173 18.22 1.14 -5.69
C ILE A 173 17.52 0.37 -6.80
N GLU A 174 17.23 1.02 -7.92
CA GLU A 174 16.58 0.36 -9.07
C GLU A 174 17.41 -0.83 -9.55
N LYS A 175 18.70 -0.65 -9.78
CA LYS A 175 19.59 -1.70 -10.29
C LYS A 175 19.72 -2.86 -9.32
N ALA A 176 19.91 -2.59 -8.03
CA ALA A 176 20.08 -3.62 -7.01
C ALA A 176 18.76 -4.35 -6.74
N GLY A 177 17.70 -3.62 -6.40
CA GLY A 177 16.43 -4.16 -5.94
C GLY A 177 15.62 -4.86 -7.03
N ASN A 178 15.74 -4.45 -8.30
CA ASN A 178 15.11 -5.16 -9.43
C ASN A 178 15.94 -6.37 -9.93
N SER A 179 17.04 -6.73 -9.27
CA SER A 179 17.75 -7.96 -9.60
C SER A 179 16.88 -9.20 -9.34
N LYS A 180 17.11 -10.26 -10.13
CA LYS A 180 16.33 -11.52 -10.00
C LYS A 180 16.31 -12.08 -8.58
N ALA A 181 17.42 -11.95 -7.84
CA ALA A 181 17.54 -12.45 -6.48
C ALA A 181 16.60 -11.72 -5.51
N PHE A 182 16.60 -10.38 -5.53
CA PHE A 182 15.75 -9.58 -4.67
C PHE A 182 14.27 -9.66 -5.07
N GLN A 183 13.96 -9.68 -6.37
CA GLN A 183 12.57 -9.83 -6.82
C GLN A 183 12.01 -11.22 -6.47
N LYS A 184 12.83 -12.28 -6.53
CA LYS A 184 12.41 -13.61 -6.06
C LYS A 184 12.09 -13.60 -4.55
N MET A 185 12.85 -12.87 -3.73
CA MET A 185 12.54 -12.73 -2.31
C MET A 185 11.23 -11.96 -2.09
N ALA A 186 10.99 -10.90 -2.85
CA ALA A 186 9.76 -10.11 -2.75
C ALA A 186 8.48 -10.88 -3.14
N THR A 187 8.60 -11.83 -4.06
CA THR A 187 7.47 -12.65 -4.53
C THR A 187 7.36 -14.01 -3.83
N SER A 188 8.16 -14.25 -2.79
CA SER A 188 8.15 -15.52 -2.03
C SER A 188 7.67 -15.28 -0.61
N TYR A 189 6.45 -15.71 -0.29
CA TYR A 189 5.93 -15.66 1.08
C TYR A 189 6.79 -16.54 2.01
N LYS A 190 7.21 -15.95 3.13
CA LYS A 190 8.03 -16.63 4.14
C LYS A 190 7.20 -17.30 5.23
N THR A 191 5.96 -16.80 5.45
CA THR A 191 5.05 -17.26 6.49
C THR A 191 3.63 -17.45 5.96
N VAL A 192 2.83 -18.22 6.70
CA VAL A 192 1.38 -18.36 6.44
C VAL A 192 0.67 -17.01 6.57
N GLY A 193 1.11 -16.16 7.53
CA GLY A 193 0.58 -14.81 7.70
C GLY A 193 0.77 -13.97 6.44
N GLU A 194 1.99 -13.93 5.88
CA GLU A 194 2.27 -13.20 4.64
C GLU A 194 1.44 -13.72 3.45
N ALA A 195 1.24 -15.03 3.35
CA ALA A 195 0.39 -15.62 2.31
C ALA A 195 -1.08 -15.22 2.48
N MET A 196 -1.58 -15.14 3.71
CA MET A 196 -2.93 -14.66 4.02
C MET A 196 -3.09 -13.17 3.71
N ASP A 197 -2.08 -12.34 3.99
CA ASP A 197 -2.07 -10.92 3.63
C ASP A 197 -2.12 -10.73 2.11
N GLY A 198 -1.36 -11.50 1.35
CA GLY A 198 -1.41 -11.50 -0.12
C GLY A 198 -2.77 -11.91 -0.68
N LEU A 199 -3.44 -12.89 -0.04
CA LEU A 199 -4.82 -13.26 -0.38
C LEU A 199 -5.80 -12.12 -0.10
N GLN A 200 -5.67 -11.46 1.04
CA GLN A 200 -6.50 -10.32 1.45
C GLN A 200 -6.34 -9.15 0.48
N GLU A 201 -5.11 -8.79 0.11
CA GLU A 201 -4.81 -7.78 -0.91
C GLU A 201 -5.46 -8.11 -2.27
N THR A 202 -5.41 -9.38 -2.67
CA THR A 202 -6.04 -9.86 -3.91
C THR A 202 -7.56 -9.68 -3.87
N LEU A 203 -8.19 -10.00 -2.74
CA LEU A 203 -9.63 -9.81 -2.54
C LEU A 203 -10.00 -8.32 -2.52
N ALA A 204 -9.24 -7.49 -1.79
CA ALA A 204 -9.44 -6.05 -1.73
C ALA A 204 -9.37 -5.42 -3.13
N ASN A 205 -8.36 -5.75 -3.93
CA ASN A 205 -8.22 -5.25 -5.30
C ASN A 205 -9.38 -5.68 -6.22
N LYS A 206 -9.91 -6.89 -6.08
CA LYS A 206 -11.07 -7.35 -6.85
C LYS A 206 -12.38 -6.67 -6.44
N LEU A 207 -12.52 -6.33 -5.15
CA LEU A 207 -13.72 -5.69 -4.61
C LEU A 207 -13.69 -4.17 -4.75
N GLN A 208 -12.52 -3.57 -4.94
CA GLN A 208 -12.34 -2.11 -5.00
C GLN A 208 -13.25 -1.39 -6.01
N PRO A 209 -13.46 -1.86 -7.27
CA PRO A 209 -14.35 -1.17 -8.20
C PRO A 209 -15.80 -1.13 -7.71
N ALA A 210 -16.28 -2.23 -7.13
CA ALA A 210 -17.63 -2.29 -6.55
C ALA A 210 -17.75 -1.37 -5.33
N TRP A 211 -16.74 -1.35 -4.47
CA TRP A 211 -16.64 -0.46 -3.33
C TRP A 211 -16.67 1.02 -3.73
N GLN A 212 -15.87 1.41 -4.72
CA GLN A 212 -15.84 2.79 -5.24
C GLN A 212 -17.19 3.23 -5.81
N ALA A 213 -17.91 2.35 -6.50
CA ALA A 213 -19.24 2.66 -7.01
C ALA A 213 -20.23 2.86 -5.86
N MET A 214 -20.19 1.99 -4.86
CA MET A 214 -21.07 2.06 -3.68
C MET A 214 -20.77 3.26 -2.79
N SER A 215 -19.50 3.56 -2.52
CA SER A 215 -19.10 4.68 -1.66
C SER A 215 -19.48 6.03 -2.27
N LYS A 216 -19.39 6.20 -3.59
CA LYS A 216 -19.87 7.42 -4.26
C LYS A 216 -21.36 7.66 -4.03
N ILE A 217 -22.20 6.61 -4.10
CA ILE A 217 -23.64 6.70 -3.86
C ILE A 217 -23.90 7.01 -2.37
N ALA A 218 -23.19 6.33 -1.46
CA ALA A 218 -23.32 6.55 -0.02
C ALA A 218 -22.90 7.96 0.39
N ILE A 219 -21.75 8.45 -0.10
CA ILE A 219 -21.26 9.81 0.15
C ILE A 219 -22.24 10.84 -0.42
N GLY A 220 -22.76 10.64 -1.63
CA GLY A 220 -23.75 11.51 -2.24
C GLY A 220 -25.07 11.58 -1.43
N ALA A 221 -25.53 10.42 -0.91
CA ALA A 221 -26.69 10.37 -0.05
C ALA A 221 -26.46 11.09 1.29
N ILE A 222 -25.29 10.89 1.93
CA ILE A 222 -24.92 11.55 3.18
C ILE A 222 -24.78 13.06 2.97
N SER A 223 -24.12 13.49 1.88
CA SER A 223 -23.99 14.92 1.55
C SER A 223 -25.35 15.58 1.33
N GLY A 224 -26.25 14.91 0.59
CA GLY A 224 -27.61 15.39 0.41
C GLY A 224 -28.46 15.45 1.69
N ILE A 225 -28.08 14.68 2.71
CA ILE A 225 -28.67 14.74 4.06
C ILE A 225 -28.07 15.91 4.84
N ILE A 226 -26.76 16.11 4.79
CA ILE A 226 -26.06 17.22 5.45
C ILE A 226 -26.64 18.56 4.97
N ASP A 227 -26.88 18.69 3.67
CA ASP A 227 -27.47 19.90 3.08
C ASP A 227 -28.91 20.17 3.54
N LYS A 228 -29.60 19.17 4.09
CA LYS A 228 -30.99 19.24 4.58
C LYS A 228 -31.14 19.21 6.10
N ILE A 229 -30.02 19.24 6.86
CA ILE A 229 -30.06 19.18 8.34
C ILE A 229 -30.71 20.42 8.95
N GLY A 230 -32.00 20.42 8.99
CA GLY A 230 -32.88 21.23 9.86
C GLY A 230 -33.99 20.42 10.55
N GLY A 231 -34.11 19.10 10.29
CA GLY A 231 -35.23 18.32 10.80
C GLY A 231 -35.17 16.79 10.63
N ILE A 232 -34.00 16.18 10.55
CA ILE A 232 -33.89 14.74 10.21
C ILE A 232 -33.72 13.88 11.48
N ASN A 233 -34.52 12.79 11.54
CA ASN A 233 -34.35 11.72 12.52
C ASN A 233 -33.12 10.87 12.18
N PHE A 234 -32.07 10.96 12.98
CA PHE A 234 -30.78 10.30 12.81
C PHE A 234 -30.90 8.76 12.73
N ASP A 235 -31.85 8.15 13.42
CA ASP A 235 -32.06 6.70 13.45
C ASP A 235 -32.50 6.16 12.06
N SER A 236 -33.27 6.94 11.31
CA SER A 236 -33.70 6.56 9.96
C SER A 236 -32.55 6.61 8.94
N VAL A 237 -31.58 7.51 9.16
CA VAL A 237 -30.38 7.63 8.35
C VAL A 237 -29.44 6.46 8.60
N LEU A 238 -29.18 6.12 9.86
CA LEU A 238 -28.36 4.96 10.23
C LEU A 238 -28.96 3.64 9.72
N ALA A 239 -30.28 3.46 9.82
CA ALA A 239 -30.98 2.30 9.28
C ALA A 239 -30.89 2.21 7.74
N SER A 240 -30.85 3.34 7.05
CA SER A 240 -30.72 3.40 5.59
C SER A 240 -29.31 3.08 5.13
N ILE A 241 -28.30 3.60 5.85
CA ILE A 241 -26.89 3.28 5.63
C ILE A 241 -26.65 1.79 5.89
N GLY A 242 -27.15 1.23 6.99
CA GLY A 242 -27.02 -0.18 7.32
C GLY A 242 -27.65 -1.10 6.25
N ARG A 243 -28.80 -0.73 5.71
CA ARG A 243 -29.45 -1.46 4.60
C ARG A 243 -28.68 -1.36 3.30
N PHE A 244 -28.04 -0.23 3.02
CA PHE A 244 -27.21 -0.03 1.83
C PHE A 244 -25.97 -0.92 1.83
N PHE A 245 -25.32 -1.10 2.98
CA PHE A 245 -24.12 -1.94 3.11
C PHE A 245 -24.41 -3.43 3.35
N SER A 246 -25.65 -3.81 3.65
CA SER A 246 -26.06 -5.20 3.88
C SER A 246 -25.74 -6.15 2.72
N PRO A 247 -25.98 -5.82 1.43
CA PRO A 247 -25.61 -6.69 0.31
C PRO A 247 -24.10 -6.91 0.19
N PHE A 248 -23.31 -5.90 0.53
CA PHE A 248 -21.83 -5.97 0.46
C PHE A 248 -21.26 -6.87 1.56
N SER A 249 -21.80 -6.78 2.78
CA SER A 249 -21.42 -7.68 3.87
C SER A 249 -21.78 -9.14 3.56
N THR A 250 -22.94 -9.37 2.91
CA THR A 250 -23.38 -10.69 2.47
C THR A 250 -22.48 -11.24 1.35
N LEU A 251 -22.05 -10.39 0.41
CA LEU A 251 -21.13 -10.78 -0.66
C LEU A 251 -19.76 -11.21 -0.10
N ILE A 252 -19.20 -10.46 0.85
CA ILE A 252 -17.93 -10.79 1.53
C ILE A 252 -18.09 -12.12 2.29
N LEU A 253 -19.21 -12.32 2.98
CA LEU A 253 -19.48 -13.55 3.73
C LEU A 253 -19.54 -14.77 2.79
N ASN A 254 -20.22 -14.64 1.65
CA ASN A 254 -20.34 -15.71 0.66
C ASN A 254 -19.00 -16.08 0.00
N ILE A 255 -18.13 -15.11 -0.26
CA ILE A 255 -16.77 -15.36 -0.78
C ILE A 255 -15.95 -16.14 0.25
N ARG A 256 -16.07 -15.80 1.53
CA ARG A 256 -15.33 -16.45 2.62
C ARG A 256 -15.82 -17.88 2.94
N THR A 257 -17.05 -18.22 2.61
CA THR A 257 -17.60 -19.58 2.79
C THR A 257 -17.34 -20.51 1.61
N GLN A 258 -16.82 -19.99 0.49
CA GLN A 258 -16.47 -20.77 -0.71
C GLN A 258 -14.96 -21.02 -0.85
N LEU A 259 -14.14 -20.47 0.07
CA LEU A 259 -12.71 -20.71 0.23
C LEU A 259 -12.47 -21.62 1.43
#